data_59478fe8f95326d39a34bd5bf28510b4
#
_entry.id   59478fe8f95326d39a34bd5bf28510b4
#
_cell.length_a   1.000
_cell.length_b   1.000
_cell.length_c   1.000
_cell.angle_alpha   90.00
_cell.angle_beta   90.00
_cell.angle_gamma   90.00
#
_symmetry.space_group_name_H-M   'P 1'
#
loop_
_entity.id
_entity.type
_entity.pdbx_description
1 polymer ?
#
loop_
_entity_poly.entity_id
_entity_poly.type
_entity_poly.pdbx_seq_one_letter_code
_entity_poly.pdbx_strand_id
1 'polypeptide(L)'
;IAYQCSYGYEWQGDNLLIARQNLLFTLFDYFEAVWNEEPPMDFVEEIAYIISWNLWQMDGLKNVLPRSCKTIVEETTDLFGNVKRKEKPCEGCEKKLIHKHNGIYAKIMDWKKGKPILFDSLSKDKNKSDR
;
A
#
# COMPACT_ATOMS: atom_id res chain seq x y z
N ILE A 1 -19.75 1.63 7.02
CA ILE A 1 -19.70 1.10 5.65
C ILE A 1 -18.97 2.06 4.70
N ALA A 2 -19.31 3.39 4.65
CA ALA A 2 -18.69 4.33 3.69
C ALA A 2 -17.16 4.33 3.77
N TYR A 3 -16.58 4.48 4.95
CA TYR A 3 -15.13 4.44 5.15
C TYR A 3 -14.50 3.10 4.77
N GLN A 4 -15.17 1.97 5.00
CA GLN A 4 -14.68 0.66 4.59
C GLN A 4 -14.62 0.48 3.05
N CYS A 5 -15.40 1.26 2.31
CA CYS A 5 -15.42 1.23 0.84
C CYS A 5 -14.53 2.29 0.19
N SER A 6 -13.91 3.19 0.98
CA SER A 6 -13.07 4.29 0.49
C SER A 6 -11.59 3.93 0.64
N TYR A 7 -10.90 3.71 -0.48
CA TYR A 7 -9.49 3.35 -0.52
C TYR A 7 -8.69 4.44 -1.24
N GLY A 8 -7.50 4.72 -0.75
CA GLY A 8 -6.59 5.68 -1.35
C GLY A 8 -5.14 5.27 -1.22
N TYR A 9 -4.33 5.70 -2.18
CA TYR A 9 -2.90 5.47 -2.20
C TYR A 9 -2.18 6.78 -2.48
N GLU A 10 -1.09 6.99 -1.78
CA GLU A 10 -0.26 8.18 -1.92
C GLU A 10 1.22 7.78 -1.94
N TRP A 11 1.99 8.47 -2.76
CA TRP A 11 3.43 8.26 -2.86
C TRP A 11 4.17 8.84 -1.65
N GLN A 12 3.78 10.05 -1.20
CA GLN A 12 4.47 10.77 -0.14
C GLN A 12 3.79 10.52 1.21
N GLY A 13 4.59 10.19 2.22
CA GLY A 13 4.10 9.92 3.57
C GLY A 13 3.38 11.11 4.22
N ASP A 14 3.87 12.33 3.99
CA ASP A 14 3.26 13.55 4.54
C ASP A 14 1.86 13.79 3.96
N ASN A 15 1.69 13.63 2.65
CA ASN A 15 0.38 13.74 2.00
C ASN A 15 -0.58 12.65 2.48
N LEU A 16 -0.07 11.45 2.72
CA LEU A 16 -0.86 10.35 3.29
C LEU A 16 -1.39 10.69 4.67
N LEU A 17 -0.55 11.31 5.53
CA LEU A 17 -0.96 11.75 6.85
C LEU A 17 -2.06 12.83 6.77
N ILE A 18 -1.87 13.83 5.92
CA ILE A 18 -2.86 14.88 5.68
C ILE A 18 -4.19 14.29 5.18
N ALA A 19 -4.14 13.34 4.24
CA ALA A 19 -5.32 12.68 3.72
C ALA A 19 -6.10 11.92 4.82
N ARG A 20 -5.37 11.20 5.70
CA ARG A 20 -5.98 10.51 6.85
C ARG A 20 -6.64 11.47 7.83
N GLN A 21 -5.95 12.59 8.15
CA GLN A 21 -6.50 13.61 9.02
C GLN A 21 -7.75 14.25 8.43
N ASN A 22 -7.73 14.61 7.15
CA ASN A 22 -8.89 15.23 6.48
C ASN A 22 -10.10 14.29 6.48
N LEU A 23 -9.92 13.00 6.27
CA LEU A 23 -11.02 12.03 6.37
C LEU A 23 -11.58 11.95 7.79
N LEU A 24 -10.72 12.02 8.81
CA LEU A 24 -11.16 12.00 10.19
C LEU A 24 -11.90 13.30 10.55
N PHE A 25 -11.41 14.47 10.12
CA PHE A 25 -12.12 15.74 10.32
C PHE A 25 -13.46 15.76 9.60
N THR A 26 -13.55 15.19 8.40
CA THR A 26 -14.83 15.05 7.69
C THR A 26 -15.85 14.25 8.52
N LEU A 27 -15.41 13.25 9.31
CA LEU A 27 -16.28 12.56 10.24
C LEU A 27 -16.88 13.50 11.29
N PHE A 28 -16.04 14.33 11.94
CA PHE A 28 -16.48 15.28 12.96
C PHE A 28 -17.47 16.29 12.38
N ASP A 29 -17.10 16.91 11.24
CA ASP A 29 -17.95 17.90 10.57
C ASP A 29 -19.33 17.32 10.18
N TYR A 30 -19.34 16.08 9.65
CA TYR A 30 -20.56 15.40 9.28
C TYR A 30 -21.41 15.03 10.51
N PHE A 31 -20.77 14.55 11.57
CA PHE A 31 -21.46 14.13 12.79
C PHE A 31 -22.11 15.32 13.48
N GLU A 32 -21.38 16.42 13.61
CA GLU A 32 -21.90 17.70 14.14
C GLU A 32 -23.07 18.24 13.29
N ALA A 33 -22.93 18.21 11.96
CA ALA A 33 -23.96 18.71 11.06
C ALA A 33 -25.28 17.91 11.14
N VAL A 34 -25.21 16.60 11.43
CA VAL A 34 -26.39 15.71 11.48
C VAL A 34 -27.00 15.63 12.86
N TRP A 35 -26.17 15.53 13.90
CA TRP A 35 -26.64 15.28 15.28
C TRP A 35 -26.43 16.46 16.24
N ASN A 36 -25.71 17.50 15.79
CA ASN A 36 -25.32 18.66 16.63
C ASN A 36 -24.58 18.22 17.92
N GLU A 37 -23.78 17.16 17.79
CA GLU A 37 -22.97 16.55 18.84
C GLU A 37 -21.62 16.11 18.30
N GLU A 38 -20.64 15.89 19.18
CA GLU A 38 -19.38 15.26 18.80
C GLU A 38 -19.54 13.74 18.71
N PRO A 39 -18.82 13.06 17.80
CA PRO A 39 -18.85 11.60 17.73
C PRO A 39 -18.26 10.96 18.99
N PRO A 40 -18.84 9.87 19.51
CA PRO A 40 -18.26 9.10 20.62
C PRO A 40 -16.84 8.63 20.29
N MET A 41 -15.95 8.62 21.31
CA MET A 41 -14.53 8.32 21.10
C MET A 41 -14.27 6.90 20.56
N ASP A 42 -15.02 5.91 21.01
CA ASP A 42 -14.95 4.51 20.51
C ASP A 42 -15.28 4.43 19.01
N PHE A 43 -16.24 5.22 18.55
CA PHE A 43 -16.58 5.33 17.13
C PHE A 43 -15.48 6.06 16.34
N VAL A 44 -14.87 7.10 16.89
CA VAL A 44 -13.72 7.80 16.29
C VAL A 44 -12.55 6.85 16.14
N GLU A 45 -12.24 6.04 17.16
CA GLU A 45 -11.16 5.04 17.11
C GLU A 45 -11.41 3.98 16.05
N GLU A 46 -12.64 3.48 15.93
CA GLU A 46 -13.01 2.52 14.88
C GLU A 46 -12.79 3.10 13.49
N ILE A 47 -13.26 4.32 13.24
CA ILE A 47 -13.08 4.98 11.94
C ILE A 47 -11.61 5.30 11.66
N ALA A 48 -10.84 5.74 12.65
CA ALA A 48 -9.41 5.97 12.52
C ALA A 48 -8.66 4.68 12.14
N TYR A 49 -9.04 3.55 12.75
CA TYR A 49 -8.52 2.23 12.40
C TYR A 49 -8.83 1.86 10.94
N ILE A 50 -10.07 2.07 10.48
CA ILE A 50 -10.47 1.82 9.10
C ILE A 50 -9.66 2.70 8.13
N ILE A 51 -9.55 4.00 8.41
CA ILE A 51 -8.77 4.95 7.61
C ILE A 51 -7.31 4.51 7.52
N SER A 52 -6.72 4.04 8.61
CA SER A 52 -5.32 3.62 8.66
C SER A 52 -5.02 2.44 7.72
N TRP A 53 -5.98 1.56 7.51
CA TRP A 53 -5.88 0.42 6.60
C TRP A 53 -6.29 0.72 5.17
N ASN A 54 -7.17 1.69 4.96
CA ASN A 54 -7.69 2.01 3.64
C ASN A 54 -6.89 3.08 2.90
N LEU A 55 -6.13 3.91 3.63
CA LEU A 55 -5.19 4.85 3.05
C LEU A 55 -3.76 4.37 3.28
N TRP A 56 -3.07 4.02 2.20
CA TRP A 56 -1.78 3.36 2.26
C TRP A 56 -0.72 4.06 1.39
N GLN A 57 0.55 3.99 1.80
CA GLN A 57 1.64 4.48 0.97
C GLN A 57 1.99 3.46 -0.10
N MET A 58 1.94 3.86 -1.38
CA MET A 58 2.23 2.95 -2.48
C MET A 58 2.72 3.72 -3.73
N ASP A 59 3.68 3.12 -4.44
CA ASP A 59 3.97 3.44 -5.83
C ASP A 59 2.89 2.76 -6.71
N GLY A 60 1.96 3.55 -7.22
CA GLY A 60 0.81 3.04 -7.99
C GLY A 60 1.18 2.32 -9.29
N LEU A 61 2.41 2.52 -9.80
CA LEU A 61 2.92 1.84 -11.00
C LEU A 61 3.59 0.50 -10.68
N LYS A 62 3.95 0.27 -9.42
CA LYS A 62 4.74 -0.89 -8.98
C LYS A 62 4.04 -1.74 -7.93
N ASN A 63 2.94 -1.27 -7.34
CA ASN A 63 2.22 -1.90 -6.22
C ASN A 63 3.07 -2.14 -4.97
N VAL A 64 4.22 -1.48 -4.85
CA VAL A 64 5.13 -1.57 -3.70
C VAL A 64 5.28 -0.22 -3.00
N LEU A 65 5.77 -0.23 -1.76
CA LEU A 65 6.13 1.01 -1.07
C LEU A 65 7.20 1.75 -1.86
N PRO A 66 7.11 3.09 -1.96
CA PRO A 66 8.10 3.91 -2.64
C PRO A 66 9.52 3.61 -2.14
N ARG A 67 10.46 3.47 -3.06
CA ARG A 67 11.88 3.22 -2.79
C ARG A 67 12.19 1.94 -1.99
N SER A 68 11.24 1.00 -1.88
CA SER A 68 11.45 -0.26 -1.17
C SER A 68 12.19 -1.33 -1.99
N CYS A 69 12.26 -1.20 -3.32
CA CYS A 69 13.03 -2.10 -4.17
C CYS A 69 14.54 -1.95 -3.93
N LYS A 70 15.22 -3.10 -3.83
CA LYS A 70 16.66 -3.17 -3.56
C LYS A 70 17.44 -3.59 -4.81
N THR A 71 18.64 -3.05 -4.95
CA THR A 71 19.63 -3.56 -5.91
C THR A 71 20.15 -4.90 -5.43
N ILE A 72 20.26 -5.87 -6.33
CA ILE A 72 20.80 -7.21 -6.06
C ILE A 72 22.28 -7.18 -6.43
N VAL A 73 23.15 -7.59 -5.51
CA VAL A 73 24.58 -7.75 -5.75
C VAL A 73 24.85 -9.23 -6.02
N GLU A 74 25.26 -9.56 -7.25
CA GLU A 74 25.72 -10.90 -7.61
C GLU A 74 27.24 -10.92 -7.50
N GLU A 75 27.77 -11.80 -6.68
CA GLU A 75 29.21 -12.09 -6.60
C GLU A 75 29.52 -13.34 -7.41
N THR A 76 30.41 -13.21 -8.37
CA THR A 76 30.94 -14.36 -9.15
C THR A 76 32.43 -14.45 -8.93
N THR A 77 32.89 -15.66 -8.56
CA THR A 77 34.32 -15.93 -8.41
C THR A 77 34.82 -16.61 -9.69
N ASP A 78 35.87 -16.05 -10.30
CA ASP A 78 36.50 -16.66 -11.45
C ASP A 78 37.41 -17.84 -11.03
N LEU A 79 37.93 -18.58 -12.03
CA LEU A 79 38.79 -19.74 -11.81
C LEU A 79 40.12 -19.40 -11.10
N PHE A 80 40.47 -18.11 -11.01
CA PHE A 80 41.66 -17.61 -10.34
C PHE A 80 41.38 -17.05 -8.96
N GLY A 81 40.14 -17.20 -8.45
CA GLY A 81 39.75 -16.73 -7.11
C GLY A 81 39.41 -15.24 -7.02
N ASN A 82 39.35 -14.52 -8.16
CA ASN A 82 38.96 -13.10 -8.14
C ASN A 82 37.44 -12.98 -8.04
N VAL A 83 36.97 -12.17 -7.08
CA VAL A 83 35.55 -11.91 -6.88
C VAL A 83 35.14 -10.72 -7.74
N LYS A 84 34.24 -10.94 -8.69
CA LYS A 84 33.58 -9.89 -9.46
C LYS A 84 32.21 -9.62 -8.87
N ARG A 85 31.95 -8.37 -8.49
CA ARG A 85 30.65 -7.90 -8.04
C ARG A 85 29.91 -7.22 -9.19
N LYS A 86 28.71 -7.68 -9.47
CA LYS A 86 27.80 -7.08 -10.44
C LYS A 86 26.53 -6.66 -9.74
N GLU A 87 26.24 -5.37 -9.79
CA GLU A 87 24.98 -4.83 -9.31
C GLU A 87 23.92 -4.95 -10.39
N LYS A 88 22.76 -5.50 -10.02
CA LYS A 88 21.56 -5.57 -10.88
C LYS A 88 20.40 -4.88 -10.19
N PRO A 89 19.63 -4.05 -10.92
CA PRO A 89 18.39 -3.52 -10.38
C PRO A 89 17.39 -4.66 -10.10
N CYS A 90 16.36 -4.35 -9.32
CA CYS A 90 15.22 -5.23 -9.13
C CYS A 90 14.61 -5.64 -10.49
N GLU A 91 14.33 -6.92 -10.70
CA GLU A 91 13.78 -7.45 -11.97
C GLU A 91 12.50 -6.71 -12.39
N GLY A 92 11.59 -6.45 -11.43
CA GLY A 92 10.37 -5.71 -11.68
C GLY A 92 10.63 -4.27 -12.14
N CYS A 93 11.68 -3.62 -11.60
CA CYS A 93 12.07 -2.27 -12.02
C CYS A 93 12.71 -2.25 -13.41
N GLU A 94 13.59 -3.22 -13.69
CA GLU A 94 14.31 -3.33 -14.95
C GLU A 94 13.38 -3.65 -16.12
N LYS A 95 12.50 -4.65 -15.93
CA LYS A 95 11.62 -5.18 -16.97
C LYS A 95 10.21 -4.59 -16.95
N LYS A 96 9.91 -3.66 -16.04
CA LYS A 96 8.58 -3.06 -15.82
C LYS A 96 7.50 -4.13 -15.53
N LEU A 97 7.84 -5.14 -14.73
CA LEU A 97 6.95 -6.23 -14.36
C LEU A 97 6.40 -6.02 -12.94
N ILE A 98 5.12 -5.65 -12.84
CA ILE A 98 4.45 -5.27 -11.58
C ILE A 98 4.56 -6.36 -10.50
N HIS A 99 4.49 -7.64 -10.88
CA HIS A 99 4.48 -8.77 -9.94
C HIS A 99 5.88 -9.31 -9.59
N LYS A 100 6.97 -8.65 -10.07
CA LYS A 100 8.34 -9.14 -9.91
C LYS A 100 9.26 -8.16 -9.17
N HIS A 101 8.68 -7.27 -8.41
CA HIS A 101 9.45 -6.39 -7.54
C HIS A 101 9.95 -7.14 -6.30
N ASN A 102 11.18 -6.84 -5.88
CA ASN A 102 11.75 -7.33 -4.63
C ASN A 102 11.55 -6.36 -3.45
N GLY A 103 10.73 -5.33 -3.66
CA GLY A 103 10.32 -4.37 -2.65
C GLY A 103 9.18 -4.87 -1.76
N ILE A 104 8.71 -4.01 -0.87
CA ILE A 104 7.61 -4.30 0.05
C ILE A 104 6.30 -3.99 -0.66
N TYR A 105 5.51 -5.02 -0.97
CA TYR A 105 4.20 -4.85 -1.59
C TYR A 105 3.21 -4.20 -0.62
N ALA A 106 2.42 -3.26 -1.14
CA ALA A 106 1.36 -2.61 -0.37
C ALA A 106 0.24 -3.60 -0.02
N LYS A 107 -0.39 -3.35 1.13
CA LYS A 107 -1.49 -4.17 1.64
C LYS A 107 -2.78 -3.35 1.67
N ILE A 108 -3.89 -4.04 1.66
CA ILE A 108 -5.21 -3.47 1.92
C ILE A 108 -5.99 -4.40 2.85
N MET A 109 -7.00 -3.88 3.54
CA MET A 109 -7.87 -4.69 4.37
C MET A 109 -9.03 -5.26 3.53
N ASP A 110 -9.19 -6.58 3.54
CA ASP A 110 -10.43 -7.24 3.09
C ASP A 110 -11.41 -7.23 4.28
N TRP A 111 -12.29 -6.23 4.33
CA TRP A 111 -13.23 -6.05 5.43
C TRP A 111 -14.25 -7.17 5.56
N LYS A 112 -14.54 -7.91 4.48
CA LYS A 112 -15.43 -9.09 4.54
C LYS A 112 -14.77 -10.24 5.28
N LYS A 113 -13.47 -10.44 5.07
CA LYS A 113 -12.70 -11.52 5.69
C LYS A 113 -11.99 -11.08 6.97
N GLY A 114 -11.97 -9.78 7.28
CA GLY A 114 -11.30 -9.22 8.44
C GLY A 114 -9.79 -9.42 8.44
N LYS A 115 -9.14 -9.48 7.26
CA LYS A 115 -7.70 -9.72 7.14
C LYS A 115 -7.04 -8.90 6.04
N PRO A 116 -5.78 -8.48 6.23
CA PRO A 116 -5.03 -7.79 5.18
C PRO A 116 -4.66 -8.75 4.05
N ILE A 117 -4.75 -8.24 2.82
CA ILE A 117 -4.30 -8.90 1.60
C ILE A 117 -3.31 -8.02 0.86
N LEU A 118 -2.49 -8.61 -0.02
CA LEU A 118 -1.61 -7.83 -0.89
C LEU A 118 -2.43 -7.15 -1.99
N PHE A 119 -2.20 -5.86 -2.20
CA PHE A 119 -2.86 -5.11 -3.28
C PHE A 119 -2.60 -5.76 -4.65
N ASP A 120 -1.38 -6.25 -4.87
CA ASP A 120 -0.96 -6.94 -6.08
C ASP A 120 -1.81 -8.19 -6.42
N SER A 121 -2.40 -8.85 -5.41
CA SER A 121 -3.26 -10.02 -5.63
C SER A 121 -4.56 -9.69 -6.35
N LEU A 122 -5.07 -8.46 -6.23
CA LEU A 122 -6.30 -8.01 -6.88
C LEU A 122 -6.19 -7.94 -8.40
N SER A 123 -4.98 -7.66 -8.93
CA SER A 123 -4.73 -7.61 -10.38
C SER A 123 -4.50 -8.99 -10.99
N LYS A 124 -4.05 -9.97 -10.20
CA LYS A 124 -3.81 -11.35 -10.67
C LYS A 124 -5.11 -12.13 -10.92
N ASP A 125 -6.14 -11.85 -10.14
CA ASP A 125 -7.43 -12.57 -10.27
C ASP A 125 -8.22 -12.16 -11.52
N LYS A 126 -8.02 -10.95 -12.05
CA LYS A 126 -8.67 -10.49 -13.30
C LYS A 126 -8.22 -11.28 -14.53
N ASN A 127 -6.98 -11.78 -14.55
CA ASN A 127 -6.45 -12.56 -15.68
C ASN A 127 -6.92 -14.03 -15.69
N LYS A 128 -7.66 -14.50 -14.67
CA LYS A 128 -8.23 -15.85 -14.63
C LYS A 128 -9.68 -15.93 -15.09
N SER A 129 -10.41 -14.81 -15.14
CA SER A 129 -11.83 -14.78 -15.55
C SER A 129 -12.04 -14.59 -17.05
N ASP A 130 -10.96 -14.27 -17.82
CA ASP A 130 -11.05 -14.03 -19.27
C ASP A 130 -10.41 -15.17 -20.10
N ARG A 131 -10.38 -16.40 -19.55
CA ARG A 131 -9.97 -17.60 -20.30
C ARG A 131 -11.03 -18.68 -20.25
#